data_8609f48ba0a65cc3693281d7819cd734
#
_entry.id   8609f48ba0a65cc3693281d7819cd734
#
_cell.length_a   1.000
_cell.length_b   1.000
_cell.length_c   1.000
_cell.angle_alpha   90.00
_cell.angle_beta   90.00
_cell.angle_gamma   90.00
#
_symmetry.space_group_name_H-M   'P 1'
#
loop_
_entity.id
_entity.type
_entity.pdbx_description
1 polymer ?
#
loop_
_entity_poly.entity_id
_entity_poly.type
_entity_poly.pdbx_seq_one_letter_code
_entity_poly.pdbx_strand_id
1 'polypeptide(L)'
;YEIPLRLVGSEMCIRDSRKTVMLNKVYEELLSVTKGVSSYNIDEVKDDISEESMNGVFMCGYPVFKEIYHLEVRKSARSTIPESLVLVTVVPMYSSQPDKNHSQMKDSMHTLERALRKCLRVGDVAAKYSDSQYIVLLSKCSCDTASDVMKRIIDRFNHTCDTHSNMTIQFDIEPVSCYSSFVTDKKMEKIYG
;
A
#
# COMPACT_ATOMS: atom_id res chain seq x y z
N TYR A 1 27.09 15.49 -48.28
CA TYR A 1 26.69 15.98 -46.93
C TYR A 1 26.59 14.77 -46.02
N GLU A 2 27.62 14.51 -45.26
CA GLU A 2 27.67 13.47 -44.25
C GLU A 2 27.09 14.04 -42.95
N ILE A 3 25.99 13.46 -42.48
CA ILE A 3 25.40 13.75 -41.16
C ILE A 3 26.20 12.92 -40.16
N PRO A 4 26.82 13.50 -39.11
CA PRO A 4 27.57 12.73 -38.15
C PRO A 4 26.58 11.96 -37.23
N LEU A 5 26.61 10.66 -37.39
CA LEU A 5 25.85 9.64 -36.58
C LEU A 5 26.34 9.51 -35.12
N ARG A 6 26.85 10.59 -34.52
CA ARG A 6 27.58 10.51 -33.24
C ARG A 6 26.87 11.08 -32.02
N LEU A 7 25.63 11.54 -32.14
CA LEU A 7 24.94 12.24 -31.04
C LEU A 7 23.63 11.61 -30.55
N VAL A 8 23.19 10.47 -31.08
CA VAL A 8 21.95 9.80 -30.64
C VAL A 8 22.20 8.60 -29.69
N GLY A 9 23.48 8.18 -29.56
CA GLY A 9 23.84 6.99 -28.79
C GLY A 9 24.19 7.19 -27.32
N SER A 10 24.56 8.40 -26.88
CA SER A 10 25.23 8.55 -25.58
C SER A 10 24.28 8.68 -24.40
N GLU A 11 23.13 9.34 -24.51
CA GLU A 11 22.22 9.51 -23.39
C GLU A 11 21.37 8.26 -23.16
N MET A 12 21.00 7.55 -24.21
CA MET A 12 20.26 6.28 -24.09
C MET A 12 21.13 5.17 -23.51
N CYS A 13 22.42 5.09 -23.91
CA CYS A 13 23.37 4.14 -23.34
C CYS A 13 23.69 4.39 -21.87
N ILE A 14 23.78 5.65 -21.43
CA ILE A 14 24.08 5.99 -20.03
C ILE A 14 22.89 5.65 -19.11
N ARG A 15 21.67 5.85 -19.58
CA ARG A 15 20.45 5.55 -18.81
C ARG A 15 20.23 4.04 -18.67
N ASP A 16 20.48 3.28 -19.72
CA ASP A 16 20.40 1.81 -19.70
C ASP A 16 21.57 1.21 -18.92
N SER A 17 22.78 1.76 -19.02
CA SER A 17 23.94 1.33 -18.23
C SER A 17 23.69 1.52 -16.72
N ARG A 18 23.10 2.63 -16.29
CA ARG A 18 22.76 2.85 -14.88
C ARG A 18 21.69 1.88 -14.38
N LYS A 19 20.67 1.60 -15.20
CA LYS A 19 19.63 0.60 -14.85
C LYS A 19 20.23 -0.80 -14.79
N THR A 20 21.08 -1.17 -15.72
CA THR A 20 21.77 -2.46 -15.75
C THR A 20 22.71 -2.63 -14.57
N VAL A 21 23.47 -1.58 -14.20
CA VAL A 21 24.36 -1.58 -13.04
C VAL A 21 23.53 -1.71 -11.74
N MET A 22 22.39 -1.01 -11.65
CA MET A 22 21.52 -1.09 -10.47
C MET A 22 20.85 -2.47 -10.35
N LEU A 23 20.38 -3.03 -11.47
CA LEU A 23 19.84 -4.40 -11.54
C LEU A 23 20.89 -5.45 -11.17
N ASN A 24 22.10 -5.32 -11.69
CA ASN A 24 23.20 -6.23 -11.37
C ASN A 24 23.58 -6.14 -9.89
N LYS A 25 23.59 -4.92 -9.30
CA LYS A 25 23.89 -4.74 -7.89
C LYS A 25 22.81 -5.42 -7.00
N VAL A 26 21.53 -5.23 -7.31
CA VAL A 26 20.44 -5.91 -6.63
C VAL A 26 20.50 -7.43 -6.82
N TYR A 27 20.86 -7.88 -8.01
CA TYR A 27 21.03 -9.31 -8.29
C TYR A 27 22.23 -9.92 -7.55
N GLU A 28 23.36 -9.21 -7.46
CA GLU A 28 24.52 -9.62 -6.67
C GLU A 28 24.22 -9.62 -5.15
N GLU A 29 23.47 -8.64 -4.65
CA GLU A 29 23.00 -8.63 -3.26
C GLU A 29 22.08 -9.81 -2.98
N LEU A 30 21.12 -10.11 -3.88
CA LEU A 30 20.28 -11.31 -3.79
C LEU A 30 21.09 -12.61 -3.85
N LEU A 31 22.08 -12.70 -4.76
CA LEU A 31 22.97 -13.86 -4.84
C LEU A 31 23.88 -14.00 -3.62
N SER A 32 24.29 -12.88 -2.99
CA SER A 32 25.10 -12.95 -1.77
C SER A 32 24.31 -13.49 -0.59
N VAL A 33 23.03 -13.13 -0.49
CA VAL A 33 22.11 -13.70 0.50
C VAL A 33 21.91 -15.19 0.25
N THR A 34 21.74 -15.62 -1.01
CA THR A 34 21.53 -17.03 -1.35
C THR A 34 22.80 -17.88 -1.31
N LYS A 35 23.98 -17.31 -1.57
CA LYS A 35 25.27 -18.04 -1.49
C LYS A 35 25.69 -18.39 -0.07
N GLY A 36 25.14 -17.71 0.95
CA GLY A 36 25.38 -18.04 2.36
C GLY A 36 24.53 -19.21 2.88
N VAL A 37 23.47 -19.59 2.16
CA VAL A 37 22.56 -20.66 2.57
C VAL A 37 23.09 -21.98 2.00
N SER A 38 23.94 -22.65 2.76
CA SER A 38 24.44 -24.00 2.43
C SER A 38 23.51 -25.13 2.91
N SER A 39 22.36 -24.78 3.49
CA SER A 39 21.42 -25.72 4.06
C SER A 39 20.22 -25.95 3.14
N TYR A 40 19.93 -27.24 2.90
CA TYR A 40 18.70 -27.69 2.25
C TYR A 40 17.63 -28.10 3.29
N ASN A 41 17.82 -27.73 4.55
CA ASN A 41 16.90 -28.07 5.64
C ASN A 41 15.76 -27.05 5.67
N ILE A 42 14.53 -27.53 5.47
CA ILE A 42 13.32 -26.69 5.47
C ILE A 42 13.10 -25.98 6.82
N ASP A 43 13.57 -26.57 7.92
CA ASP A 43 13.39 -25.99 9.24
C ASP A 43 14.28 -24.76 9.44
N GLU A 44 15.51 -24.77 8.94
CA GLU A 44 16.38 -23.58 8.92
C GLU A 44 15.81 -22.45 8.04
N VAL A 45 15.23 -22.82 6.90
CA VAL A 45 14.54 -21.82 6.03
C VAL A 45 13.31 -21.25 6.74
N LYS A 46 12.55 -22.07 7.47
CA LYS A 46 11.41 -21.58 8.26
C LYS A 46 11.84 -20.64 9.37
N ASP A 47 12.93 -20.93 10.05
CA ASP A 47 13.46 -20.07 11.11
C ASP A 47 13.91 -18.72 10.55
N ASP A 48 14.53 -18.70 9.37
CA ASP A 48 14.97 -17.48 8.69
C ASP A 48 13.80 -16.59 8.22
N ILE A 49 12.71 -17.20 7.74
CA ILE A 49 11.54 -16.47 7.25
C ILE A 49 10.47 -16.22 8.33
N SER A 50 10.62 -16.81 9.52
CA SER A 50 9.63 -16.63 10.58
C SER A 50 9.76 -15.26 11.25
N GLU A 51 8.64 -14.61 11.45
CA GLU A 51 8.56 -13.35 12.15
C GLU A 51 8.48 -13.59 13.65
N GLU A 52 9.36 -12.94 14.44
CA GLU A 52 9.43 -13.13 15.90
C GLU A 52 8.16 -12.69 16.64
N SER A 53 7.37 -11.79 16.08
CA SER A 53 6.10 -11.35 16.69
C SER A 53 5.05 -10.95 15.67
N MET A 54 4.02 -11.77 15.52
CA MET A 54 2.81 -11.44 14.76
C MET A 54 1.81 -10.68 15.64
N ASN A 55 2.00 -9.40 15.87
CA ASN A 55 1.08 -8.58 16.64
C ASN A 55 0.42 -7.48 15.80
N GLY A 56 -0.90 -7.58 15.59
CA GLY A 56 -1.68 -6.55 14.91
C GLY A 56 -1.44 -6.50 13.40
N VAL A 57 -1.76 -5.36 12.80
CA VAL A 57 -1.67 -5.12 11.36
C VAL A 57 -0.22 -5.11 10.86
N PHE A 58 -0.01 -5.69 9.68
CA PHE A 58 1.27 -5.56 8.97
C PHE A 58 1.37 -4.19 8.31
N MET A 59 2.21 -3.31 8.87
CA MET A 59 2.46 -1.98 8.31
C MET A 59 3.66 -2.05 7.37
N CYS A 60 3.46 -1.72 6.10
CA CYS A 60 4.51 -1.78 5.10
C CYS A 60 4.57 -0.51 4.22
N GLY A 61 5.60 -0.41 3.40
CA GLY A 61 5.66 0.60 2.35
C GLY A 61 4.69 0.28 1.21
N TYR A 62 4.19 1.32 0.52
CA TYR A 62 3.23 1.16 -0.57
C TYR A 62 3.68 0.18 -1.69
N PRO A 63 4.97 0.11 -2.10
CA PRO A 63 5.42 -0.88 -3.08
C PRO A 63 5.16 -2.33 -2.63
N VAL A 64 5.45 -2.63 -1.36
CA VAL A 64 5.20 -3.97 -0.78
C VAL A 64 3.70 -4.24 -0.68
N PHE A 65 2.91 -3.26 -0.23
CA PHE A 65 1.45 -3.36 -0.21
C PHE A 65 0.89 -3.73 -1.58
N LYS A 66 1.38 -3.11 -2.64
CA LYS A 66 0.92 -3.37 -4.01
C LYS A 66 1.17 -4.82 -4.44
N GLU A 67 2.32 -5.39 -4.08
CA GLU A 67 2.61 -6.79 -4.40
C GLU A 67 1.72 -7.75 -3.59
N ILE A 68 1.48 -7.46 -2.31
CA ILE A 68 0.55 -8.22 -1.48
C ILE A 68 -0.86 -8.15 -2.07
N TYR A 69 -1.34 -6.95 -2.43
CA TYR A 69 -2.65 -6.78 -3.07
C TYR A 69 -2.78 -7.60 -4.36
N HIS A 70 -1.77 -7.57 -5.24
CA HIS A 70 -1.77 -8.38 -6.46
C HIS A 70 -1.84 -9.90 -6.15
N LEU A 71 -1.21 -10.34 -5.08
CA LEU A 71 -1.28 -11.72 -4.64
C LEU A 71 -2.70 -12.07 -4.16
N GLU A 72 -3.33 -11.21 -3.35
CA GLU A 72 -4.70 -11.44 -2.86
C GLU A 72 -5.74 -11.40 -3.99
N VAL A 73 -5.60 -10.50 -4.97
CA VAL A 73 -6.44 -10.53 -6.19
C VAL A 73 -6.33 -11.87 -6.93
N ARG A 74 -5.13 -12.45 -7.03
CA ARG A 74 -4.95 -13.78 -7.65
C ARG A 74 -5.57 -14.91 -6.82
N LYS A 75 -5.51 -14.79 -5.50
CA LYS A 75 -6.17 -15.75 -4.59
C LYS A 75 -7.68 -15.65 -4.64
N SER A 76 -8.24 -14.45 -4.78
CA SER A 76 -9.69 -14.22 -4.86
C SER A 76 -10.34 -14.95 -6.05
N ALA A 77 -9.59 -15.19 -7.14
CA ALA A 77 -10.05 -15.99 -8.26
C ALA A 77 -10.38 -17.47 -7.90
N ARG A 78 -9.85 -17.97 -6.80
CA ARG A 78 -9.99 -19.36 -6.34
C ARG A 78 -10.60 -19.47 -4.94
N SER A 79 -10.92 -18.36 -4.31
CA SER A 79 -11.44 -18.29 -2.95
C SER A 79 -12.80 -17.61 -2.94
N THR A 80 -13.71 -18.14 -2.15
CA THR A 80 -15.00 -17.52 -1.84
C THR A 80 -14.94 -16.65 -0.58
N ILE A 81 -13.76 -16.57 0.05
CA ILE A 81 -13.58 -15.79 1.27
C ILE A 81 -13.49 -14.32 0.87
N PRO A 82 -14.39 -13.46 1.39
CA PRO A 82 -14.40 -12.05 1.04
C PRO A 82 -13.18 -11.33 1.64
N GLU A 83 -12.63 -10.41 0.87
CA GLU A 83 -11.59 -9.47 1.31
C GLU A 83 -11.98 -8.07 0.85
N SER A 84 -11.60 -7.06 1.61
CA SER A 84 -11.94 -5.67 1.33
C SER A 84 -10.70 -4.79 1.27
N LEU A 85 -10.66 -3.94 0.26
CA LEU A 85 -9.71 -2.86 0.13
C LEU A 85 -10.37 -1.58 0.64
N VAL A 86 -9.68 -0.84 1.50
CA VAL A 86 -10.19 0.41 2.08
C VAL A 86 -9.19 1.53 1.84
N LEU A 87 -9.65 2.62 1.24
CA LEU A 87 -8.90 3.87 1.19
C LEU A 87 -9.39 4.77 2.33
N VAL A 88 -8.49 5.15 3.22
CA VAL A 88 -8.78 6.00 4.38
C VAL A 88 -8.16 7.36 4.16
N THR A 89 -8.96 8.41 4.13
CA THR A 89 -8.53 9.79 3.86
C THR A 89 -8.80 10.69 5.06
N VAL A 90 -7.79 11.40 5.51
CA VAL A 90 -7.94 12.49 6.49
C VAL A 90 -8.27 13.78 5.74
N VAL A 91 -9.38 14.41 6.08
CA VAL A 91 -9.83 15.64 5.45
C VAL A 91 -10.12 16.73 6.48
N PRO A 92 -9.89 18.02 6.17
CA PRO A 92 -10.28 19.11 7.05
C PRO A 92 -11.82 19.27 7.08
N MET A 93 -12.39 19.46 8.26
CA MET A 93 -13.83 19.69 8.42
C MET A 93 -14.29 21.07 7.94
N TYR A 94 -13.40 22.05 8.03
CA TYR A 94 -13.66 23.42 7.58
C TYR A 94 -12.47 23.98 6.83
N SER A 95 -12.72 24.90 5.90
CA SER A 95 -11.71 25.64 5.14
C SER A 95 -10.96 26.62 6.07
N SER A 96 -10.02 26.13 6.84
CA SER A 96 -9.16 26.92 7.72
C SER A 96 -7.87 27.31 6.98
N GLN A 97 -7.17 28.30 7.50
CA GLN A 97 -5.95 28.86 6.92
C GLN A 97 -4.93 27.77 6.51
N PRO A 98 -4.37 27.82 5.29
CA PRO A 98 -3.54 26.75 4.71
C PRO A 98 -2.32 26.36 5.55
N ASP A 99 -1.70 27.31 6.26
CA ASP A 99 -0.48 27.05 7.03
C ASP A 99 -0.69 26.20 8.30
N LYS A 100 -1.86 26.33 8.94
CA LYS A 100 -2.23 25.51 10.11
C LYS A 100 -2.63 24.08 9.72
N ASN A 101 -3.15 23.90 8.52
CA ASN A 101 -3.64 22.60 8.06
C ASN A 101 -2.50 21.59 7.87
N HIS A 102 -1.29 22.01 7.51
CA HIS A 102 -0.19 21.09 7.24
C HIS A 102 0.33 20.39 8.53
N SER A 103 0.52 21.16 9.61
CA SER A 103 0.92 20.56 10.91
C SER A 103 -0.18 19.66 11.47
N GLN A 104 -1.43 20.13 11.44
CA GLN A 104 -2.58 19.35 11.91
C GLN A 104 -2.78 18.05 11.09
N MET A 105 -2.53 18.10 9.78
CA MET A 105 -2.58 16.91 8.92
C MET A 105 -1.56 15.86 9.36
N LYS A 106 -0.32 16.28 9.60
CA LYS A 106 0.75 15.37 10.07
C LYS A 106 0.39 14.70 11.39
N ASP A 107 -0.09 15.47 12.37
CA ASP A 107 -0.47 14.97 13.70
C ASP A 107 -1.69 14.04 13.61
N SER A 108 -2.66 14.38 12.75
CA SER A 108 -3.83 13.55 12.49
C SER A 108 -3.44 12.23 11.79
N MET A 109 -2.50 12.26 10.85
CA MET A 109 -1.99 11.05 10.21
C MET A 109 -1.27 10.12 11.19
N HIS A 110 -0.49 10.67 12.14
CA HIS A 110 0.10 9.88 13.23
C HIS A 110 -0.97 9.27 14.15
N THR A 111 -2.02 10.04 14.43
CA THR A 111 -3.15 9.55 15.25
C THR A 111 -3.91 8.45 14.53
N LEU A 112 -4.14 8.60 13.21
CA LEU A 112 -4.74 7.55 12.38
C LEU A 112 -3.87 6.30 12.35
N GLU A 113 -2.55 6.42 12.17
CA GLU A 113 -1.65 5.25 12.20
C GLU A 113 -1.77 4.48 13.51
N ARG A 114 -1.78 5.18 14.65
CA ARG A 114 -1.96 4.55 15.97
C ARG A 114 -3.31 3.87 16.10
N ALA A 115 -4.37 4.46 15.53
CA ALA A 115 -5.70 3.86 15.53
C ALA A 115 -5.73 2.59 14.66
N LEU A 116 -5.13 2.62 13.46
CA LEU A 116 -4.99 1.45 12.60
C LEU A 116 -4.26 0.31 13.31
N ARG A 117 -3.08 0.57 13.89
CA ARG A 117 -2.29 -0.43 14.63
C ARG A 117 -3.04 -1.08 15.78
N LYS A 118 -3.99 -0.37 16.41
CA LYS A 118 -4.74 -0.87 17.56
C LYS A 118 -6.07 -1.53 17.19
N CYS A 119 -6.68 -1.17 16.08
CA CYS A 119 -8.00 -1.67 15.69
C CYS A 119 -7.93 -2.81 14.67
N LEU A 120 -6.84 -2.87 13.88
CA LEU A 120 -6.62 -3.91 12.90
C LEU A 120 -5.91 -5.12 13.52
N ARG A 121 -6.11 -6.28 12.93
CA ARG A 121 -5.65 -7.57 13.45
C ARG A 121 -4.51 -8.14 12.61
N VAL A 122 -3.93 -9.23 13.13
CA VAL A 122 -2.99 -10.06 12.39
C VAL A 122 -3.65 -10.55 11.09
N GLY A 123 -2.94 -10.38 9.98
CA GLY A 123 -3.43 -10.71 8.65
C GLY A 123 -4.00 -9.52 7.87
N ASP A 124 -4.33 -8.41 8.54
CA ASP A 124 -4.62 -7.16 7.85
C ASP A 124 -3.31 -6.45 7.46
N VAL A 125 -3.34 -5.74 6.34
CA VAL A 125 -2.15 -5.02 5.82
C VAL A 125 -2.51 -3.56 5.63
N ALA A 126 -1.61 -2.65 6.00
CA ALA A 126 -1.81 -1.23 5.78
C ALA A 126 -0.54 -0.55 5.30
N ALA A 127 -0.71 0.46 4.45
CA ALA A 127 0.39 1.28 3.96
C ALA A 127 -0.01 2.75 3.88
N LYS A 128 0.93 3.64 4.11
CA LYS A 128 0.75 5.06 3.81
C LYS A 128 0.76 5.24 2.28
N TYR A 129 -0.35 5.78 1.74
CA TYR A 129 -0.50 6.01 0.31
C TYR A 129 -0.10 7.42 -0.10
N SER A 130 -0.50 8.42 0.70
CA SER A 130 -0.16 9.83 0.49
C SER A 130 0.01 10.56 1.83
N ASP A 131 0.20 11.87 1.79
CA ASP A 131 0.32 12.68 3.02
C ASP A 131 -0.97 12.78 3.82
N SER A 132 -2.12 12.43 3.21
CA SER A 132 -3.44 12.44 3.85
C SER A 132 -4.15 11.08 3.80
N GLN A 133 -3.50 10.02 3.30
CA GLN A 133 -4.19 8.76 3.03
C GLN A 133 -3.41 7.52 3.50
N TYR A 134 -4.16 6.57 4.02
CA TYR A 134 -3.74 5.17 4.19
C TYR A 134 -4.57 4.27 3.30
N ILE A 135 -3.95 3.21 2.78
CA ILE A 135 -4.63 2.12 2.11
C ILE A 135 -4.54 0.88 3.00
N VAL A 136 -5.66 0.17 3.15
CA VAL A 136 -5.79 -0.97 4.06
C VAL A 136 -6.40 -2.14 3.30
N LEU A 137 -5.82 -3.30 3.48
CA LEU A 137 -6.35 -4.57 3.00
C LEU A 137 -6.85 -5.37 4.21
N LEU A 138 -8.15 -5.64 4.24
CA LEU A 138 -8.80 -6.39 5.30
C LEU A 138 -9.02 -7.84 4.85
N SER A 139 -8.29 -8.75 5.44
CA SER A 139 -8.37 -10.18 5.14
C SER A 139 -9.61 -10.80 5.77
N LYS A 140 -10.29 -11.69 5.03
CA LYS A 140 -11.51 -12.40 5.48
C LYS A 140 -12.58 -11.44 6.02
N CYS A 141 -12.81 -10.37 5.28
CA CYS A 141 -13.68 -9.28 5.67
C CYS A 141 -14.56 -8.84 4.50
N SER A 142 -15.88 -8.91 4.66
CA SER A 142 -16.83 -8.35 3.68
C SER A 142 -16.89 -6.82 3.79
N CYS A 143 -17.42 -6.14 2.79
CA CYS A 143 -17.59 -4.69 2.80
C CYS A 143 -18.44 -4.21 3.99
N ASP A 144 -19.48 -4.97 4.38
CA ASP A 144 -20.29 -4.64 5.56
C ASP A 144 -19.48 -4.71 6.85
N THR A 145 -18.74 -5.80 7.03
CA THR A 145 -17.83 -5.96 8.17
C THR A 145 -16.72 -4.92 8.17
N ALA A 146 -16.18 -4.57 6.99
CA ALA A 146 -15.18 -3.53 6.82
C ALA A 146 -15.70 -2.16 7.28
N SER A 147 -16.97 -1.83 7.00
CA SER A 147 -17.62 -0.63 7.51
C SER A 147 -17.62 -0.57 9.05
N ASP A 148 -17.87 -1.67 9.73
CA ASP A 148 -17.84 -1.71 11.20
C ASP A 148 -16.43 -1.61 11.76
N VAL A 149 -15.45 -2.17 11.07
CA VAL A 149 -14.01 -1.96 11.39
C VAL A 149 -13.67 -0.47 11.27
N MET A 150 -14.10 0.18 10.19
CA MET A 150 -13.84 1.60 9.97
C MET A 150 -14.52 2.50 11.02
N LYS A 151 -15.75 2.20 11.44
CA LYS A 151 -16.39 2.93 12.56
C LYS A 151 -15.54 2.88 13.83
N ARG A 152 -15.02 1.72 14.20
CA ARG A 152 -14.13 1.57 15.38
C ARG A 152 -12.84 2.38 15.24
N ILE A 153 -12.29 2.46 14.03
CA ILE A 153 -11.08 3.25 13.76
C ILE A 153 -11.39 4.75 13.90
N ILE A 154 -12.53 5.20 13.35
CA ILE A 154 -12.99 6.59 13.45
C ILE A 154 -13.25 6.97 14.90
N ASP A 155 -13.97 6.14 15.66
CA ASP A 155 -14.24 6.38 17.08
C ASP A 155 -12.93 6.53 17.86
N ARG A 156 -11.97 5.63 17.59
CA ARG A 156 -10.67 5.70 18.25
C ARG A 156 -9.85 6.91 17.84
N PHE A 157 -9.89 7.28 16.58
CA PHE A 157 -9.26 8.50 16.07
C PHE A 157 -9.84 9.73 16.77
N ASN A 158 -11.17 9.85 16.82
CA ASN A 158 -11.87 10.96 17.44
C ASN A 158 -11.60 11.07 18.95
N HIS A 159 -11.48 9.93 19.65
CA HIS A 159 -11.13 9.90 21.07
C HIS A 159 -9.66 10.26 21.36
N THR A 160 -8.80 10.14 20.36
CA THR A 160 -7.36 10.37 20.52
C THR A 160 -6.91 11.70 19.94
N CYS A 161 -7.65 12.24 18.96
CA CYS A 161 -7.42 13.57 18.43
C CYS A 161 -7.70 14.63 19.50
N ASP A 162 -6.83 15.62 19.59
CA ASP A 162 -7.11 16.81 20.40
C ASP A 162 -8.43 17.44 19.96
N THR A 163 -9.22 17.90 20.92
CA THR A 163 -10.53 18.54 20.72
C THR A 163 -10.51 19.77 19.82
N HIS A 164 -9.33 20.23 19.44
CA HIS A 164 -9.10 21.36 18.52
C HIS A 164 -8.67 20.94 17.11
N SER A 165 -8.61 19.63 16.83
CA SER A 165 -8.32 19.14 15.49
C SER A 165 -9.56 19.27 14.60
N ASN A 166 -9.48 20.15 13.60
CA ASN A 166 -10.52 20.30 12.58
C ASN A 166 -10.41 19.24 11.46
N MET A 167 -9.95 18.05 11.80
CA MET A 167 -9.76 16.95 10.86
C MET A 167 -10.78 15.85 11.10
N THR A 168 -11.25 15.23 10.03
CA THR A 168 -12.13 14.06 10.06
C THR A 168 -11.62 12.98 9.12
N ILE A 169 -12.15 11.76 9.25
CA ILE A 169 -11.82 10.64 8.40
C ILE A 169 -12.98 10.37 7.43
N GLN A 170 -12.65 10.22 6.16
CA GLN A 170 -13.50 9.64 5.14
C GLN A 170 -12.88 8.32 4.67
N PHE A 171 -13.70 7.40 4.20
CA PHE A 171 -13.21 6.13 3.68
C PHE A 171 -14.07 5.61 2.52
N ASP A 172 -13.41 4.93 1.60
CA ASP A 172 -14.03 4.20 0.50
C ASP A 172 -13.67 2.72 0.64
N ILE A 173 -14.64 1.83 0.43
CA ILE A 173 -14.49 0.39 0.57
C ILE A 173 -14.83 -0.27 -0.76
N GLU A 174 -13.91 -1.12 -1.24
CA GLU A 174 -14.09 -1.94 -2.44
C GLU A 174 -13.80 -3.40 -2.14
N PRO A 175 -14.56 -4.36 -2.70
CA PRO A 175 -14.23 -5.76 -2.58
C PRO A 175 -12.98 -6.08 -3.37
N VAL A 176 -12.10 -6.92 -2.82
CA VAL A 176 -10.99 -7.49 -3.57
C VAL A 176 -11.52 -8.57 -4.50
N SER A 177 -11.49 -8.31 -5.80
CA SER A 177 -11.95 -9.25 -6.81
C SER A 177 -11.01 -9.33 -8.01
N CYS A 178 -10.91 -10.49 -8.63
CA CYS A 178 -10.17 -10.68 -9.88
C CYS A 178 -10.85 -10.02 -11.10
N TYR A 179 -12.10 -9.61 -10.96
CA TYR A 179 -12.84 -8.87 -11.97
C TYR A 179 -12.84 -7.40 -11.57
N SER A 180 -11.82 -6.66 -11.98
CA SER A 180 -11.91 -5.21 -11.95
C SER A 180 -12.90 -4.77 -13.02
N SER A 181 -14.05 -4.28 -12.60
CA SER A 181 -15.04 -3.58 -13.44
C SER A 181 -14.47 -2.32 -14.12
N PHE A 182 -13.19 -2.03 -13.91
CA PHE A 182 -12.48 -0.89 -14.47
C PHE A 182 -12.24 -0.95 -16.01
N VAL A 183 -12.57 -2.06 -16.67
CA VAL A 183 -12.34 -2.19 -18.11
C VAL A 183 -13.56 -1.77 -18.93
N THR A 184 -14.76 -1.71 -18.35
CA THR A 184 -16.00 -1.48 -19.11
C THR A 184 -16.37 -0.01 -19.26
N ASP A 185 -16.16 0.87 -18.29
CA ASP A 185 -16.67 2.24 -18.38
C ASP A 185 -15.76 3.19 -19.18
N LYS A 186 -14.45 3.03 -19.15
CA LYS A 186 -13.55 3.89 -19.96
C LYS A 186 -13.48 3.53 -21.44
N LYS A 187 -14.00 2.36 -21.86
CA LYS A 187 -14.00 1.96 -23.25
C LYS A 187 -15.29 2.34 -23.99
N MET A 188 -16.40 2.56 -23.26
CA MET A 188 -17.67 2.96 -23.85
C MET A 188 -17.75 4.46 -24.16
N GLU A 189 -17.11 5.32 -23.39
CA GLU A 189 -17.06 6.77 -23.70
C GLU A 189 -16.22 7.12 -24.95
N LYS A 190 -15.31 6.24 -25.39
CA LYS A 190 -14.49 6.47 -26.60
C LYS A 190 -15.10 5.96 -27.90
N ILE A 191 -16.23 5.28 -27.85
CA ILE A 191 -16.88 4.69 -29.06
C ILE A 191 -18.10 5.51 -29.48
N TYR A 192 -18.67 6.35 -28.62
CA TYR A 192 -19.89 7.14 -28.89
C TYR A 192 -19.74 8.65 -28.58
N GLY A 193 -18.52 9.17 -28.50
CA GLY A 193 -18.24 10.59 -28.41
C GLY A 193 -17.63 11.15 -29.70
#